data_112587d71dcd8560359deb72c33078eb
#
_entry.id   112587d71dcd8560359deb72c33078eb
#
_cell.length_a   1.000
_cell.length_b   1.000
_cell.length_c   1.000
_cell.angle_alpha   90.00
_cell.angle_beta   90.00
_cell.angle_gamma   90.00
#
_symmetry.space_group_name_H-M   'P 1'
#
loop_
_entity.id
_entity.type
_entity.pdbx_description
1 polymer ?
#
loop_
_entity_poly.entity_id
_entity_poly.type
_entity_poly.pdbx_seq_one_letter_code
_entity_poly.pdbx_strand_id
1 'polypeptide(L)'
;MTLYLDNIAPGQRFNGITRMRIEEDRLKTFAAEFDPQPFHLDEAAAAASIFRGLAASGWHTAAVTMRLLVESEFKPAGGIVGAGFDELRWPRPLRPGDELRVESEVLEVRPSKSRPDQGLVKLRTTTLNQDGEPVQISVGNVVVPCRQKS
;
A
#
# COMPACT_ATOMS: atom_id res chain seq x y z
N MET A 1 -9.77 -2.71 -16.77
CA MET A 1 -9.16 -3.70 -17.67
C MET A 1 -8.27 -4.64 -16.87
N THR A 2 -8.41 -5.92 -17.10
CA THR A 2 -7.56 -6.94 -16.47
C THR A 2 -6.17 -6.92 -17.10
N LEU A 3 -5.14 -6.93 -16.26
CA LEU A 3 -3.76 -6.84 -16.71
C LEU A 3 -3.08 -8.23 -16.63
N TYR A 4 -2.39 -8.56 -17.71
CA TYR A 4 -1.45 -9.68 -17.74
C TYR A 4 -0.03 -9.11 -17.81
N LEU A 5 0.97 -9.93 -17.56
CA LEU A 5 2.36 -9.48 -17.62
C LEU A 5 2.69 -8.80 -18.95
N ASP A 6 2.10 -9.31 -20.03
CA ASP A 6 2.24 -8.79 -21.40
C ASP A 6 1.76 -7.34 -21.55
N ASN A 7 0.86 -6.90 -20.68
CA ASN A 7 0.27 -5.56 -20.71
C ASN A 7 1.00 -4.54 -19.83
N ILE A 8 2.02 -4.98 -19.10
CA ILE A 8 2.68 -4.16 -18.08
C ILE A 8 4.11 -3.84 -18.51
N ALA A 9 4.47 -2.57 -18.40
CA ALA A 9 5.81 -2.09 -18.77
C ALA A 9 6.29 -1.06 -17.74
N PRO A 10 7.62 -0.95 -17.55
CA PRO A 10 8.20 0.08 -16.69
C PRO A 10 7.72 1.47 -17.07
N GLY A 11 7.45 2.29 -16.07
CA GLY A 11 6.97 3.66 -16.26
C GLY A 11 5.47 3.82 -16.30
N GLN A 12 4.70 2.73 -16.44
CA GLN A 12 3.24 2.81 -16.36
C GLN A 12 2.81 3.27 -14.98
N ARG A 13 1.77 4.09 -14.95
CA ARG A 13 1.19 4.61 -13.72
C ARG A 13 -0.26 4.16 -13.57
N PHE A 14 -0.65 3.90 -12.34
CA PHE A 14 -2.00 3.49 -11.97
C PHE A 14 -2.47 4.36 -10.82
N ASN A 15 -3.67 4.91 -10.94
CA ASN A 15 -4.25 5.77 -9.92
C ASN A 15 -5.22 5.00 -9.04
N GLY A 16 -5.31 5.43 -7.78
CA GLY A 16 -6.38 4.98 -6.91
C GLY A 16 -7.71 5.56 -7.39
N ILE A 17 -8.77 4.78 -7.22
CA ILE A 17 -10.14 5.20 -7.59
C ILE A 17 -10.89 5.65 -6.35
N THR A 18 -10.59 5.03 -5.20
CA THR A 18 -11.26 5.27 -3.93
C THR A 18 -10.35 6.01 -2.95
N ARG A 19 -10.97 6.57 -1.91
CA ARG A 19 -10.27 7.20 -0.79
C ARG A 19 -10.77 6.58 0.50
N MET A 20 -9.95 6.60 1.55
CA MET A 20 -10.34 6.10 2.85
C MET A 20 -9.94 7.08 3.93
N ARG A 21 -10.94 7.51 4.72
CA ARG A 21 -10.71 8.34 5.89
C ARG A 21 -10.39 7.44 7.08
N ILE A 22 -9.39 7.83 7.86
CA ILE A 22 -8.96 7.08 9.04
C ILE A 22 -9.65 7.65 10.27
N GLU A 23 -10.65 6.93 10.77
CA GLU A 23 -11.37 7.31 11.98
C GLU A 23 -10.57 6.91 13.22
N GLU A 24 -10.63 7.73 14.27
CA GLU A 24 -9.85 7.53 15.49
C GLU A 24 -10.12 6.19 16.16
N ASP A 25 -11.38 5.80 16.26
CA ASP A 25 -11.77 4.54 16.88
C ASP A 25 -11.24 3.33 16.10
N ARG A 26 -11.22 3.41 14.78
CA ARG A 26 -10.64 2.35 13.92
C ARG A 26 -9.13 2.26 14.10
N LEU A 27 -8.47 3.39 14.20
CA LEU A 27 -7.03 3.48 14.44
C LEU A 27 -6.65 2.78 15.75
N LYS A 28 -7.41 3.07 16.82
CA LYS A 28 -7.18 2.47 18.14
C LYS A 28 -7.53 0.98 18.17
N THR A 29 -8.60 0.58 17.50
CA THR A 29 -9.03 -0.83 17.43
C THR A 29 -7.99 -1.69 16.73
N PHE A 30 -7.47 -1.22 15.61
CA PHE A 30 -6.39 -1.92 14.89
C PHE A 30 -5.15 -2.08 15.78
N ALA A 31 -4.74 -0.98 16.42
CA ALA A 31 -3.56 -1.00 17.27
C ALA A 31 -3.74 -1.91 18.49
N ALA A 32 -4.90 -1.91 19.10
CA ALA A 32 -5.18 -2.78 20.25
C ALA A 32 -5.04 -4.25 19.88
N GLU A 33 -5.36 -4.60 18.64
CA GLU A 33 -5.28 -5.98 18.17
C GLU A 33 -3.89 -6.38 17.71
N PHE A 34 -3.18 -5.48 16.98
CA PHE A 34 -1.96 -5.86 16.28
C PHE A 34 -0.70 -5.10 16.68
N ASP A 35 -0.83 -3.94 17.33
CA ASP A 35 0.31 -3.07 17.66
C ASP A 35 -0.01 -2.24 18.90
N PRO A 36 -0.20 -2.88 20.07
CA PRO A 36 -0.75 -2.22 21.26
C PRO A 36 0.30 -1.37 21.99
N GLN A 37 0.74 -0.32 21.34
CA GLN A 37 1.71 0.63 21.89
C GLN A 37 1.02 1.91 22.33
N PRO A 38 1.52 2.58 23.40
CA PRO A 38 0.84 3.74 23.99
C PRO A 38 0.52 4.85 23.01
N PHE A 39 1.44 5.20 22.12
CA PHE A 39 1.25 6.30 21.15
C PHE A 39 0.23 6.00 20.05
N HIS A 40 -0.26 4.76 19.96
CA HIS A 40 -1.35 4.37 19.06
C HIS A 40 -2.70 4.25 19.81
N LEU A 41 -2.69 4.24 21.13
CA LEU A 41 -3.86 3.92 21.95
C LEU A 41 -4.33 5.05 22.86
N ASP A 42 -3.41 5.89 23.34
CA ASP A 42 -3.71 6.88 24.36
C ASP A 42 -3.20 8.26 23.95
N GLU A 43 -4.11 9.24 23.93
CA GLU A 43 -3.81 10.58 23.47
C GLU A 43 -2.74 11.27 24.32
N ALA A 44 -2.77 11.09 25.65
CA ALA A 44 -1.80 11.70 26.54
C ALA A 44 -0.40 11.11 26.34
N ALA A 45 -0.33 9.78 26.22
CA ALA A 45 0.93 9.09 25.96
C ALA A 45 1.48 9.47 24.58
N ALA A 46 0.60 9.57 23.58
CA ALA A 46 0.98 9.96 22.23
C ALA A 46 1.51 11.40 22.19
N ALA A 47 0.88 12.32 22.90
CA ALA A 47 1.32 13.70 22.98
C ALA A 47 2.73 13.84 23.57
N ALA A 48 3.08 12.95 24.50
CA ALA A 48 4.41 12.91 25.12
C ALA A 48 5.43 12.11 24.31
N SER A 49 5.02 11.47 23.23
CA SER A 49 5.88 10.64 22.37
C SER A 49 6.57 11.47 21.27
N ILE A 50 7.44 10.81 20.52
CA ILE A 50 8.09 11.43 19.36
C ILE A 50 7.07 11.83 18.27
N PHE A 51 5.87 11.22 18.28
CA PHE A 51 4.80 11.56 17.34
C PHE A 51 4.05 12.84 17.71
N ARG A 52 4.16 13.29 18.96
CA ARG A 52 3.50 14.50 19.48
C ARG A 52 1.99 14.52 19.28
N GLY A 53 1.38 13.37 19.25
CA GLY A 53 -0.04 13.19 19.07
C GLY A 53 -0.32 11.78 18.61
N LEU A 54 -1.59 11.40 18.63
CA LEU A 54 -2.00 10.06 18.25
C LEU A 54 -1.60 9.76 16.80
N ALA A 55 -0.97 8.62 16.60
CA ALA A 55 -0.53 8.17 15.28
C ALA A 55 -0.99 6.72 15.08
N ALA A 56 -1.39 6.39 13.86
CA ALA A 56 -1.75 5.03 13.51
C ALA A 56 -0.49 4.14 13.45
N SER A 57 -0.68 2.86 13.75
CA SER A 57 0.34 1.86 13.47
C SER A 57 0.73 1.89 12.00
N GLY A 58 2.02 1.78 11.70
CA GLY A 58 2.47 1.65 10.30
C GLY A 58 1.82 0.47 9.60
N TRP A 59 1.55 -0.61 10.32
CA TRP A 59 0.87 -1.78 9.76
C TRP A 59 -0.58 -1.49 9.40
N HIS A 60 -1.23 -0.56 10.11
CA HIS A 60 -2.56 -0.09 9.74
C HIS A 60 -2.50 0.69 8.42
N THR A 61 -1.51 1.57 8.30
CA THR A 61 -1.28 2.31 7.05
C THR A 61 -1.04 1.34 5.89
N ALA A 62 -0.25 0.29 6.12
CA ALA A 62 0.02 -0.73 5.11
C ALA A 62 -1.26 -1.51 4.72
N ALA A 63 -2.11 -1.85 5.69
CA ALA A 63 -3.36 -2.54 5.43
C ALA A 63 -4.34 -1.68 4.62
N VAL A 64 -4.46 -0.40 4.96
CA VAL A 64 -5.30 0.54 4.21
C VAL A 64 -4.75 0.74 2.80
N THR A 65 -3.43 0.84 2.65
CA THR A 65 -2.78 0.93 1.35
C THR A 65 -3.15 -0.25 0.47
N MET A 66 -3.14 -1.47 1.03
CA MET A 66 -3.52 -2.67 0.28
C MET A 66 -4.97 -2.58 -0.19
N ARG A 67 -5.90 -2.17 0.67
CA ARG A 67 -7.30 -2.00 0.29
C ARG A 67 -7.45 -1.00 -0.87
N LEU A 68 -6.78 0.14 -0.78
CA LEU A 68 -6.84 1.17 -1.80
C LEU A 68 -6.18 0.71 -3.12
N LEU A 69 -5.11 -0.08 -3.02
CA LEU A 69 -4.43 -0.63 -4.19
C LEU A 69 -5.31 -1.66 -4.91
N VAL A 70 -5.94 -2.56 -4.16
CA VAL A 70 -6.86 -3.56 -4.73
C VAL A 70 -8.03 -2.89 -5.45
N GLU A 71 -8.49 -1.75 -4.95
CA GLU A 71 -9.58 -0.98 -5.55
C GLU A 71 -9.12 -0.01 -6.64
N SER A 72 -7.80 0.07 -6.89
CA SER A 72 -7.22 1.01 -7.85
C SER A 72 -7.30 0.50 -9.30
N GLU A 73 -6.75 1.28 -10.22
CA GLU A 73 -6.63 0.89 -11.63
C GLU A 73 -5.69 -0.30 -11.86
N PHE A 74 -4.86 -0.65 -10.88
CA PHE A 74 -3.94 -1.79 -10.98
C PHE A 74 -4.68 -3.09 -10.73
N LYS A 75 -5.09 -3.77 -11.80
CA LYS A 75 -5.95 -4.96 -11.77
C LYS A 75 -5.27 -6.16 -12.46
N PRO A 76 -4.24 -6.76 -11.84
CA PRO A 76 -3.63 -7.96 -12.43
C PRO A 76 -4.61 -9.13 -12.43
N ALA A 77 -4.49 -9.98 -13.43
CA ALA A 77 -5.32 -11.18 -13.57
C ALA A 77 -5.19 -12.05 -12.32
N GLY A 78 -6.32 -12.46 -11.77
CA GLY A 78 -6.37 -13.31 -10.58
C GLY A 78 -6.17 -12.58 -9.26
N GLY A 79 -5.91 -11.27 -9.27
CA GLY A 79 -5.69 -10.48 -8.06
C GLY A 79 -4.22 -10.14 -7.84
N ILE A 80 -3.97 -9.38 -6.78
CA ILE A 80 -2.60 -8.95 -6.44
C ILE A 80 -1.97 -10.00 -5.53
N VAL A 81 -0.96 -10.69 -6.06
CA VAL A 81 -0.22 -11.71 -5.31
C VAL A 81 1.15 -11.14 -4.96
N GLY A 82 1.34 -10.78 -3.69
CA GLY A 82 2.60 -10.22 -3.22
C GLY A 82 3.64 -11.29 -2.94
N ALA A 83 4.87 -11.05 -3.40
CA ALA A 83 6.02 -11.92 -3.13
C ALA A 83 6.99 -11.28 -2.12
N GLY A 84 6.63 -10.12 -1.57
CA GLY A 84 7.45 -9.41 -0.60
C GLY A 84 7.70 -7.97 -1.01
N PHE A 85 8.41 -7.26 -0.14
CA PHE A 85 8.74 -5.86 -0.35
C PHE A 85 10.26 -5.68 -0.38
N ASP A 86 10.73 -4.86 -1.31
CA ASP A 86 12.10 -4.38 -1.29
C ASP A 86 12.23 -3.18 -0.36
N GLU A 87 11.14 -2.43 -0.20
CA GLU A 87 11.13 -1.19 0.56
C GLU A 87 9.73 -0.95 1.14
N LEU A 88 9.71 -0.55 2.42
CA LEU A 88 8.47 -0.15 3.10
C LEU A 88 8.85 0.95 4.08
N ARG A 89 8.40 2.18 3.82
CA ARG A 89 8.74 3.35 4.62
C ARG A 89 7.51 4.15 4.99
N TRP A 90 7.55 4.76 6.18
CA TRP A 90 6.52 5.68 6.66
C TRP A 90 7.16 7.05 6.90
N PRO A 91 7.19 7.93 5.87
CA PRO A 91 7.86 9.24 5.97
C PRO A 91 7.25 10.19 6.97
N ARG A 92 5.97 10.02 7.30
CA ARG A 92 5.26 10.84 8.29
C ARG A 92 4.16 10.04 8.96
N PRO A 93 3.77 10.42 10.19
CA PRO A 93 2.71 9.70 10.90
C PRO A 93 1.35 9.90 10.23
N LEU A 94 0.54 8.85 10.25
CA LEU A 94 -0.86 8.90 9.85
C LEU A 94 -1.68 9.33 11.06
N ARG A 95 -2.45 10.40 10.91
CA ARG A 95 -3.23 11.00 12.00
C ARG A 95 -4.72 10.63 11.87
N PRO A 96 -5.44 10.62 13.00
CA PRO A 96 -6.90 10.48 12.95
C PRO A 96 -7.49 11.58 12.07
N GLY A 97 -8.44 11.21 11.20
CA GLY A 97 -9.07 12.13 10.28
C GLY A 97 -8.37 12.31 8.94
N ASP A 98 -7.17 11.78 8.78
CA ASP A 98 -6.50 11.81 7.48
C ASP A 98 -7.30 11.00 6.46
N GLU A 99 -7.32 11.48 5.23
CA GLU A 99 -7.98 10.80 4.11
C GLU A 99 -6.90 10.35 3.11
N LEU A 100 -6.85 9.06 2.87
CA LEU A 100 -5.79 8.43 2.08
C LEU A 100 -6.22 8.07 0.67
N ARG A 101 -5.29 8.20 -0.26
CA ARG A 101 -5.38 7.69 -1.63
C ARG A 101 -4.03 7.12 -2.05
N VAL A 102 -4.00 6.33 -3.11
CA VAL A 102 -2.76 5.71 -3.60
C VAL A 102 -2.48 6.10 -5.05
N GLU A 103 -1.20 6.11 -5.38
CA GLU A 103 -0.68 6.21 -6.74
C GLU A 103 0.39 5.15 -6.89
N SER A 104 0.45 4.46 -8.03
CA SER A 104 1.42 3.40 -8.26
C SER A 104 2.18 3.63 -9.56
N GLU A 105 3.43 3.17 -9.59
CA GLU A 105 4.26 3.20 -10.80
C GLU A 105 5.02 1.89 -10.92
N VAL A 106 5.02 1.34 -12.12
CA VAL A 106 5.81 0.14 -12.43
C VAL A 106 7.27 0.53 -12.58
N LEU A 107 8.13 -0.08 -11.77
CA LEU A 107 9.57 0.17 -11.81
C LEU A 107 10.31 -0.84 -12.69
N GLU A 108 9.88 -2.10 -12.66
CA GLU A 108 10.54 -3.19 -13.36
C GLU A 108 9.54 -4.30 -13.67
N VAL A 109 9.73 -4.96 -14.79
CA VAL A 109 8.99 -6.16 -15.18
C VAL A 109 9.99 -7.25 -15.48
N ARG A 110 9.88 -8.38 -14.80
CA ARG A 110 10.83 -9.49 -14.94
C ARG A 110 10.08 -10.81 -15.18
N PRO A 111 10.12 -11.32 -16.41
CA PRO A 111 9.58 -12.67 -16.67
C PRO A 111 10.31 -13.71 -15.82
N SER A 112 9.57 -14.69 -15.32
CA SER A 112 10.18 -15.78 -14.55
C SER A 112 10.94 -16.73 -15.48
N LYS A 113 12.13 -17.12 -15.06
CA LYS A 113 12.94 -18.09 -15.81
C LYS A 113 12.48 -19.52 -15.55
N SER A 114 11.95 -19.79 -14.36
CA SER A 114 11.51 -21.13 -13.95
C SER A 114 10.06 -21.38 -14.27
N ARG A 115 9.24 -20.33 -14.38
CA ARG A 115 7.81 -20.42 -14.68
C ARG A 115 7.47 -19.45 -15.81
N PRO A 116 7.48 -19.93 -17.07
CA PRO A 116 7.29 -19.03 -18.22
C PRO A 116 5.88 -18.47 -18.35
N ASP A 117 4.93 -18.97 -17.55
CA ASP A 117 3.54 -18.49 -17.51
C ASP A 117 3.32 -17.29 -16.59
N GLN A 118 4.38 -16.78 -15.94
CA GLN A 118 4.27 -15.66 -15.00
C GLN A 118 5.57 -14.88 -14.90
N GLY A 119 5.52 -13.78 -14.19
CA GLY A 119 6.70 -12.98 -13.87
C GLY A 119 6.47 -12.11 -12.65
N LEU A 120 7.44 -11.26 -12.34
CA LEU A 120 7.38 -10.31 -11.24
C LEU A 120 7.27 -8.89 -11.79
N VAL A 121 6.39 -8.13 -11.18
CA VAL A 121 6.27 -6.68 -11.41
C VAL A 121 6.72 -5.98 -10.13
N LYS A 122 7.74 -5.14 -10.24
CA LYS A 122 8.14 -4.29 -9.14
C LYS A 122 7.32 -3.03 -9.20
N LEU A 123 6.48 -2.83 -8.21
CA LEU A 123 5.52 -1.74 -8.15
C LEU A 123 5.82 -0.83 -6.96
N ARG A 124 6.03 0.45 -7.23
CA ARG A 124 6.12 1.45 -6.17
C ARG A 124 4.72 2.02 -5.96
N THR A 125 4.23 1.92 -4.73
CA THR A 125 2.95 2.50 -4.33
C THR A 125 3.20 3.58 -3.28
N THR A 126 2.71 4.78 -3.56
CA THR A 126 2.78 5.92 -2.65
C THR A 126 1.37 6.16 -2.11
N THR A 127 1.26 6.16 -0.78
CA THR A 127 0.01 6.45 -0.08
C THR A 127 0.08 7.90 0.39
N LEU A 128 -0.88 8.69 -0.05
CA LEU A 128 -0.90 10.14 0.18
C LEU A 128 -2.05 10.52 1.09
N ASN A 129 -1.84 11.52 1.95
CA ASN A 129 -2.90 12.09 2.75
C ASN A 129 -3.67 13.15 1.94
N GLN A 130 -4.62 13.85 2.58
CA GLN A 130 -5.46 14.88 1.94
C GLN A 130 -4.67 16.08 1.41
N ASP A 131 -3.46 16.30 1.95
CA ASP A 131 -2.58 17.40 1.54
C ASP A 131 -1.60 16.98 0.44
N GLY A 132 -1.72 15.74 -0.05
CA GLY A 132 -0.81 15.20 -1.06
C GLY A 132 0.55 14.81 -0.50
N GLU A 133 0.66 14.62 0.80
CA GLU A 133 1.91 14.25 1.46
C GLU A 133 2.01 12.74 1.63
N PRO A 134 3.17 12.12 1.34
CA PRO A 134 3.31 10.67 1.47
C PRO A 134 3.34 10.24 2.94
N VAL A 135 2.49 9.29 3.29
CA VAL A 135 2.46 8.64 4.60
C VAL A 135 3.04 7.23 4.54
N GLN A 136 3.10 6.64 3.36
CA GLN A 136 3.77 5.37 3.10
C GLN A 136 4.32 5.35 1.69
N ILE A 137 5.53 4.81 1.55
CA ILE A 137 6.13 4.50 0.26
C ILE A 137 6.56 3.05 0.33
N SER A 138 6.01 2.23 -0.58
CA SER A 138 6.37 0.83 -0.66
C SER A 138 6.84 0.47 -2.07
N VAL A 139 7.80 -0.45 -2.13
CA VAL A 139 8.22 -1.08 -3.38
C VAL A 139 7.98 -2.57 -3.19
N GLY A 140 6.92 -3.07 -3.79
CA GLY A 140 6.50 -4.46 -3.67
C GLY A 140 6.77 -5.24 -4.94
N ASN A 141 6.94 -6.54 -4.77
CA ASN A 141 7.09 -7.47 -5.88
C ASN A 141 5.78 -8.23 -6.02
N VAL A 142 5.15 -8.12 -7.18
CA VAL A 142 3.83 -8.72 -7.45
C VAL A 142 3.99 -9.79 -8.52
N VAL A 143 3.47 -10.98 -8.24
CA VAL A 143 3.45 -12.07 -9.22
C VAL A 143 2.28 -11.86 -10.18
N VAL A 144 2.56 -11.76 -11.46
CA VAL A 144 1.52 -11.52 -12.47
C VAL A 144 1.60 -12.61 -13.55
N PRO A 145 0.47 -13.23 -13.90
CA PRO A 145 0.46 -14.25 -14.94
C PRO A 145 0.62 -13.63 -16.33
N CYS A 146 1.19 -14.42 -17.23
CA CYS A 146 1.19 -14.12 -18.65
C CYS A 146 -0.16 -14.50 -19.24
N ARG A 147 -0.53 -13.85 -20.34
CA ARG A 147 -1.73 -14.23 -21.08
C ARG A 147 -1.54 -15.63 -21.65
N GLN A 148 -2.52 -16.49 -21.43
CA GLN A 148 -2.46 -17.84 -22.01
C GLN A 148 -2.55 -17.76 -23.52
N LYS A 149 -1.67 -18.50 -24.19
CA LYS A 149 -1.75 -18.66 -25.63
C LYS A 149 -2.79 -19.72 -25.96
N SER A 150 -3.75 -19.35 -26.78
CA SER A 150 -4.75 -20.29 -27.28
C SER A 150 -4.15 -21.21 -28.35
#